data_be0c1f8e21feff47fd0950dd565848cd
#
_entry.id   be0c1f8e21feff47fd0950dd565848cd
#
_cell.length_a   1.000
_cell.length_b   1.000
_cell.length_c   1.000
_cell.angle_alpha   90.00
_cell.angle_beta   90.00
_cell.angle_gamma   90.00
#
_symmetry.space_group_name_H-M   'P 1'
#
loop_
_entity.id
_entity.type
_entity.pdbx_description
1 polymer ?
#
loop_
_entity_poly.entity_id
_entity_poly.type
_entity_poly.pdbx_seq_one_letter_code
_entity_poly.pdbx_strand_id
1 'polypeptide(L)'
;MDQTVTKDDCCTASETRDDNYDLIFVGAGTAGFSASITAAEAGERVALVGHGTIGGTCVNVGCVPSKAMIRAAEAVHGGASAARFPGISLCAHAEDWGGVVKGTADLVEEIRHKKYIDLLLAYENVTYIDESPARLVEGSVAVGGRVI
;
A
#
# COMPACT_ATOMS: atom_id res chain seq x y z
N MET A 1 57.36 -8.75 23.40
CA MET A 1 57.05 -8.00 22.20
C MET A 1 55.53 -8.05 22.03
N ASP A 2 54.95 -7.03 22.54
CA ASP A 2 53.50 -6.84 22.66
C ASP A 2 53.00 -6.13 21.39
N GLN A 3 52.07 -6.70 20.65
CA GLN A 3 51.42 -6.04 19.55
C GLN A 3 49.92 -5.88 19.88
N THR A 4 49.64 -4.78 20.50
CA THR A 4 48.30 -4.21 20.61
C THR A 4 47.68 -3.98 19.22
N VAL A 5 46.69 -4.79 18.89
CA VAL A 5 45.79 -4.52 17.72
C VAL A 5 44.78 -3.46 18.14
N THR A 6 44.97 -2.27 17.62
CA THR A 6 44.03 -1.16 17.74
C THR A 6 42.75 -1.48 16.96
N LYS A 7 41.65 -1.39 17.66
CA LYS A 7 40.28 -1.43 17.17
C LYS A 7 39.95 -0.06 16.64
N ASP A 8 40.09 0.17 15.35
CA ASP A 8 39.66 1.40 14.73
C ASP A 8 39.02 1.14 13.37
N ASP A 9 37.91 1.84 13.19
CA ASP A 9 37.18 2.14 11.96
C ASP A 9 36.37 1.03 11.31
N CYS A 10 35.22 0.74 11.96
CA CYS A 10 34.01 0.48 11.21
C CYS A 10 33.27 1.81 11.02
N CYS A 11 33.78 2.69 10.17
CA CYS A 11 33.05 3.82 9.65
C CYS A 11 31.89 3.28 8.81
N THR A 12 30.72 3.17 9.42
CA THR A 12 29.47 3.13 8.68
C THR A 12 29.40 4.43 7.87
N ALA A 13 29.64 4.32 6.58
CA ALA A 13 29.28 5.38 5.65
C ALA A 13 27.78 5.62 5.84
N SER A 14 27.42 6.72 6.50
CA SER A 14 26.09 7.27 6.43
C SER A 14 25.90 7.65 4.96
N GLU A 15 25.15 6.85 4.21
CA GLU A 15 24.63 7.31 2.94
C GLU A 15 23.88 8.61 3.24
N THR A 16 24.43 9.72 2.81
CA THR A 16 23.76 11.02 2.83
C THR A 16 22.61 10.90 1.83
N ARG A 17 21.44 10.49 2.31
CA ARG A 17 20.22 10.58 1.51
C ARG A 17 20.00 12.05 1.21
N ASP A 18 19.92 12.37 -0.06
CA ASP A 18 19.52 13.70 -0.51
C ASP A 18 18.02 13.86 -0.22
N ASP A 19 17.70 14.48 0.92
CA ASP A 19 16.34 14.73 1.40
C ASP A 19 15.68 15.97 0.73
N ASN A 20 16.16 16.37 -0.44
CA ASN A 20 15.59 17.48 -1.22
C ASN A 20 14.52 16.96 -2.19
N TYR A 21 13.26 17.26 -1.91
CA TYR A 21 12.10 16.89 -2.72
C TYR A 21 11.38 18.13 -3.23
N ASP A 22 10.85 18.06 -4.46
CA ASP A 22 10.02 19.13 -5.03
C ASP A 22 8.61 19.08 -4.42
N LEU A 23 8.12 17.86 -4.15
CA LEU A 23 6.80 17.63 -3.56
C LEU A 23 6.84 16.53 -2.50
N ILE A 24 6.12 16.76 -1.41
CA ILE A 24 5.93 15.79 -0.34
C ILE A 24 4.44 15.49 -0.18
N PHE A 25 4.06 14.23 -0.39
CA PHE A 25 2.70 13.75 -0.15
C PHE A 25 2.62 12.97 1.15
N VAL A 26 1.77 13.41 2.07
CA VAL A 26 1.55 12.72 3.35
C VAL A 26 0.28 11.88 3.25
N GLY A 27 0.46 10.56 3.27
CA GLY A 27 -0.59 9.56 3.16
C GLY A 27 -0.46 8.69 1.92
N ALA A 28 -0.07 7.42 2.10
CA ALA A 28 0.10 6.42 1.02
C ALA A 28 -1.20 5.66 0.68
N GLY A 29 -2.35 6.32 0.83
CA GLY A 29 -3.62 5.85 0.30
C GLY A 29 -3.79 6.22 -1.18
N THR A 30 -4.91 5.84 -1.78
CA THR A 30 -5.16 6.02 -3.22
C THR A 30 -4.91 7.44 -3.72
N ALA A 31 -5.34 8.47 -2.97
CA ALA A 31 -5.19 9.87 -3.38
C ALA A 31 -3.72 10.32 -3.38
N GLY A 32 -3.01 10.12 -2.25
CA GLY A 32 -1.59 10.51 -2.14
C GLY A 32 -0.73 9.73 -3.11
N PHE A 33 -1.01 8.44 -3.29
CA PHE A 33 -0.30 7.60 -4.25
C PHE A 33 -0.49 8.10 -5.69
N SER A 34 -1.73 8.33 -6.14
CA SER A 34 -1.99 8.83 -7.50
C SER A 34 -1.36 10.20 -7.73
N ALA A 35 -1.43 11.10 -6.75
CA ALA A 35 -0.81 12.42 -6.84
C ALA A 35 0.73 12.31 -6.96
N SER A 36 1.35 11.40 -6.20
CA SER A 36 2.79 11.14 -6.26
C SER A 36 3.24 10.64 -7.63
N ILE A 37 2.50 9.69 -8.22
CA ILE A 37 2.82 9.18 -9.56
C ILE A 37 2.64 10.28 -10.62
N THR A 38 1.56 11.06 -10.55
CA THR A 38 1.34 12.17 -11.51
C THR A 38 2.45 13.23 -11.44
N ALA A 39 2.91 13.57 -10.24
CA ALA A 39 4.03 14.49 -10.07
C ALA A 39 5.36 13.89 -10.60
N ALA A 40 5.59 12.61 -10.35
CA ALA A 40 6.76 11.91 -10.85
C ALA A 40 6.79 11.82 -12.38
N GLU A 41 5.64 11.61 -13.03
CA GLU A 41 5.50 11.66 -14.49
C GLU A 41 5.77 13.05 -15.07
N ALA A 42 5.55 14.10 -14.29
CA ALA A 42 5.93 15.47 -14.64
C ALA A 42 7.43 15.76 -14.46
N GLY A 43 8.20 14.80 -13.92
CA GLY A 43 9.64 14.91 -13.73
C GLY A 43 10.07 15.39 -12.34
N GLU A 44 9.11 15.58 -11.41
CA GLU A 44 9.39 16.07 -10.07
C GLU A 44 9.99 14.97 -9.18
N ARG A 45 10.83 15.38 -8.23
CA ARG A 45 11.34 14.50 -7.15
C ARG A 45 10.32 14.47 -6.02
N VAL A 46 9.78 13.30 -5.72
CA VAL A 46 8.64 13.14 -4.84
C VAL A 46 8.99 12.31 -3.60
N ALA A 47 8.62 12.80 -2.42
CA ALA A 47 8.50 11.98 -1.22
C ALA A 47 7.04 11.58 -1.00
N LEU A 48 6.77 10.28 -0.97
CA LEU A 48 5.49 9.73 -0.54
C LEU A 48 5.65 9.21 0.90
N VAL A 49 5.09 9.93 1.85
CA VAL A 49 5.19 9.57 3.26
C VAL A 49 3.94 8.81 3.69
N GLY A 50 4.12 7.56 4.09
CA GLY A 50 3.06 6.69 4.59
C GLY A 50 3.31 6.27 6.03
N HIS A 51 2.29 5.70 6.68
CA HIS A 51 2.44 4.98 7.93
C HIS A 51 1.47 3.80 7.94
N GLY A 52 2.00 2.60 8.09
CA GLY A 52 1.24 1.36 8.01
C GLY A 52 1.18 0.80 6.58
N THR A 53 0.11 0.07 6.26
CA THR A 53 0.04 -0.67 4.99
C THR A 53 -0.27 0.26 3.81
N ILE A 54 0.60 0.26 2.81
CA ILE A 54 0.41 1.00 1.56
C ILE A 54 -0.92 0.63 0.87
N GLY A 55 -1.53 1.58 0.16
CA GLY A 55 -2.85 1.41 -0.47
C GLY A 55 -3.99 1.98 0.37
N GLY A 56 -3.74 2.25 1.67
CA GLY A 56 -4.68 2.89 2.58
C GLY A 56 -5.93 2.05 2.87
N THR A 57 -6.91 2.68 3.51
CA THR A 57 -8.14 2.04 3.98
C THR A 57 -8.94 1.38 2.88
N CYS A 58 -9.07 2.02 1.72
CA CYS A 58 -9.93 1.53 0.63
C CYS A 58 -9.49 0.16 0.12
N VAL A 59 -8.20 -0.03 -0.09
CA VAL A 59 -7.66 -1.30 -0.61
C VAL A 59 -7.62 -2.36 0.48
N ASN A 60 -7.06 -2.01 1.64
CA ASN A 60 -6.71 -3.01 2.65
C ASN A 60 -7.90 -3.51 3.48
N VAL A 61 -8.82 -2.62 3.87
CA VAL A 61 -9.91 -2.95 4.81
C VAL A 61 -11.26 -2.33 4.45
N GLY A 62 -11.36 -1.64 3.31
CA GLY A 62 -12.56 -0.90 2.90
C GLY A 62 -13.20 -1.43 1.62
N CYS A 63 -13.13 -0.62 0.55
CA CYS A 63 -13.90 -0.84 -0.68
C CYS A 63 -13.59 -2.16 -1.37
N VAL A 64 -12.33 -2.58 -1.42
CA VAL A 64 -11.95 -3.81 -2.12
C VAL A 64 -12.49 -5.06 -1.41
N PRO A 65 -12.16 -5.32 -0.13
CA PRO A 65 -12.67 -6.51 0.53
C PRO A 65 -14.18 -6.51 0.68
N SER A 66 -14.82 -5.37 0.98
CA SER A 66 -16.28 -5.31 1.10
C SER A 66 -16.98 -5.63 -0.22
N LYS A 67 -16.49 -5.11 -1.35
CA LYS A 67 -17.07 -5.42 -2.67
C LYS A 67 -16.84 -6.87 -3.08
N ALA A 68 -15.68 -7.45 -2.76
CA ALA A 68 -15.43 -8.87 -3.02
C ALA A 68 -16.42 -9.76 -2.26
N MET A 69 -16.64 -9.47 -0.96
CA MET A 69 -17.59 -10.20 -0.14
C MET A 69 -19.04 -10.03 -0.61
N ILE A 70 -19.43 -8.81 -1.03
CA ILE A 70 -20.76 -8.57 -1.59
C ILE A 70 -20.95 -9.38 -2.87
N ARG A 71 -19.96 -9.44 -3.77
CA ARG A 71 -20.04 -10.24 -5.00
C ARG A 71 -20.19 -11.73 -4.72
N ALA A 72 -19.50 -12.25 -3.72
CA ALA A 72 -19.68 -13.64 -3.27
C ALA A 72 -21.11 -13.90 -2.75
N ALA A 73 -21.63 -12.98 -1.94
CA ALA A 73 -23.00 -13.06 -1.45
C ALA A 73 -24.05 -12.96 -2.56
N GLU A 74 -23.84 -12.06 -3.53
CA GLU A 74 -24.72 -11.92 -4.71
C GLU A 74 -24.73 -13.20 -5.57
N ALA A 75 -23.62 -13.92 -5.70
CA ALA A 75 -23.58 -15.19 -6.43
C ALA A 75 -24.47 -16.24 -5.77
N VAL A 76 -24.39 -16.37 -4.44
CA VAL A 76 -25.26 -17.29 -3.67
C VAL A 76 -26.73 -16.87 -3.76
N HIS A 77 -27.02 -15.58 -3.57
CA HIS A 77 -28.38 -15.03 -3.64
C HIS A 77 -28.97 -15.18 -5.05
N GLY A 78 -28.18 -14.97 -6.10
CA GLY A 78 -28.59 -15.15 -7.50
C GLY A 78 -29.05 -16.58 -7.78
N GLY A 79 -28.30 -17.58 -7.30
CA GLY A 79 -28.70 -18.97 -7.38
C GLY A 79 -30.00 -19.28 -6.66
N ALA A 80 -30.13 -18.81 -5.43
CA ALA A 80 -31.33 -19.02 -4.63
C ALA A 80 -32.57 -18.32 -5.24
N SER A 81 -32.40 -17.12 -5.85
CA SER A 81 -33.48 -16.34 -6.44
C SER A 81 -33.84 -16.76 -7.87
N ALA A 82 -33.15 -17.70 -8.48
CA ALA A 82 -33.40 -18.17 -9.84
C ALA A 82 -34.77 -18.85 -10.00
N ALA A 83 -35.31 -19.43 -8.92
CA ALA A 83 -36.63 -20.07 -8.92
C ALA A 83 -37.81 -19.13 -9.23
N ARG A 84 -37.62 -17.81 -9.22
CA ARG A 84 -38.62 -16.82 -9.68
C ARG A 84 -38.92 -16.90 -11.17
N PHE A 85 -38.07 -17.53 -11.96
CA PHE A 85 -38.26 -17.71 -13.38
C PHE A 85 -38.82 -19.11 -13.68
N PRO A 86 -39.97 -19.23 -14.39
CA PRO A 86 -40.51 -20.51 -14.76
C PRO A 86 -39.51 -21.37 -15.54
N GLY A 87 -39.34 -22.62 -15.11
CA GLY A 87 -38.44 -23.57 -15.74
C GLY A 87 -36.97 -23.47 -15.29
N ILE A 88 -36.62 -22.56 -14.36
CA ILE A 88 -35.28 -22.47 -13.77
C ILE A 88 -35.34 -22.92 -12.31
N SER A 89 -34.47 -23.86 -11.95
CA SER A 89 -34.22 -24.25 -10.59
C SER A 89 -32.72 -24.34 -10.34
N LEU A 90 -32.21 -23.51 -9.45
CA LEU A 90 -30.80 -23.51 -9.01
C LEU A 90 -30.76 -23.54 -7.50
N CYS A 91 -29.73 -24.19 -6.97
CA CYS A 91 -29.39 -24.15 -5.56
C CYS A 91 -27.96 -23.69 -5.43
N ALA A 92 -27.72 -22.67 -4.65
CA ALA A 92 -26.37 -22.18 -4.36
C ALA A 92 -26.22 -21.98 -2.85
N HIS A 93 -25.06 -22.40 -2.33
CA HIS A 93 -24.68 -22.21 -0.94
C HIS A 93 -23.17 -22.02 -0.84
N ALA A 94 -22.72 -21.42 0.24
CA ALA A 94 -21.29 -21.30 0.52
C ALA A 94 -20.84 -22.60 1.22
N GLU A 95 -20.06 -23.43 0.53
CA GLU A 95 -19.54 -24.70 1.09
C GLU A 95 -18.44 -24.44 2.12
N ASP A 96 -17.60 -23.46 1.84
CA ASP A 96 -16.47 -23.06 2.69
C ASP A 96 -16.40 -21.54 2.84
N TRP A 97 -16.86 -21.03 3.95
CA TRP A 97 -16.79 -19.62 4.28
C TRP A 97 -15.33 -19.16 4.49
N GLY A 98 -14.47 -20.02 5.05
CA GLY A 98 -13.04 -19.74 5.20
C GLY A 98 -12.37 -19.50 3.86
N GLY A 99 -12.71 -20.29 2.85
CA GLY A 99 -12.26 -20.11 1.47
C GLY A 99 -12.67 -18.77 0.86
N VAL A 100 -13.91 -18.31 1.11
CA VAL A 100 -14.40 -16.98 0.65
C VAL A 100 -13.58 -15.85 1.30
N VAL A 101 -13.35 -15.94 2.61
CA VAL A 101 -12.57 -14.94 3.36
C VAL A 101 -11.12 -14.93 2.87
N LYS A 102 -10.52 -16.11 2.72
CA LYS A 102 -9.15 -16.24 2.20
C LYS A 102 -9.03 -15.66 0.79
N GLY A 103 -9.91 -16.01 -0.13
CA GLY A 103 -9.90 -15.50 -1.50
C GLY A 103 -10.05 -13.96 -1.55
N THR A 104 -10.81 -13.38 -0.63
CA THR A 104 -10.90 -11.93 -0.47
C THR A 104 -9.59 -11.32 0.01
N ALA A 105 -8.90 -11.95 0.95
CA ALA A 105 -7.59 -11.50 1.43
C ALA A 105 -6.51 -11.60 0.33
N ASP A 106 -6.50 -12.70 -0.41
CA ASP A 106 -5.59 -12.91 -1.53
C ASP A 106 -5.79 -11.84 -2.63
N LEU A 107 -7.04 -11.47 -2.93
CA LEU A 107 -7.36 -10.38 -3.85
C LEU A 107 -6.83 -9.02 -3.37
N VAL A 108 -6.98 -8.71 -2.08
CA VAL A 108 -6.45 -7.47 -1.50
C VAL A 108 -4.93 -7.42 -1.63
N GLU A 109 -4.25 -8.53 -1.32
CA GLU A 109 -2.80 -8.65 -1.45
C GLU A 109 -2.34 -8.45 -2.90
N GLU A 110 -2.99 -9.12 -3.85
CA GLU A 110 -2.70 -8.99 -5.28
C GLU A 110 -2.85 -7.53 -5.77
N ILE A 111 -3.94 -6.85 -5.39
CA ILE A 111 -4.17 -5.46 -5.77
C ILE A 111 -3.13 -4.54 -5.13
N ARG A 112 -2.76 -4.76 -3.87
CA ARG A 112 -1.74 -3.99 -3.18
C ARG A 112 -0.39 -4.12 -3.87
N HIS A 113 0.03 -5.34 -4.20
CA HIS A 113 1.26 -5.56 -4.93
C HIS A 113 1.24 -4.90 -6.31
N LYS A 114 0.32 -5.28 -7.18
CA LYS A 114 0.30 -4.82 -8.57
C LYS A 114 0.10 -3.32 -8.74
N LYS A 115 -0.74 -2.69 -7.90
CA LYS A 115 -1.13 -1.28 -8.08
C LYS A 115 -0.36 -0.29 -7.23
N TYR A 116 0.39 -0.76 -6.25
CA TYR A 116 1.16 0.11 -5.36
C TYR A 116 2.63 -0.28 -5.29
N ILE A 117 2.95 -1.48 -4.85
CA ILE A 117 4.35 -1.88 -4.62
C ILE A 117 5.10 -1.97 -5.95
N ASP A 118 4.61 -2.74 -6.90
CA ASP A 118 5.26 -2.93 -8.20
C ASP A 118 5.33 -1.62 -9.00
N LEU A 119 4.28 -0.78 -8.87
CA LEU A 119 4.24 0.50 -9.55
C LEU A 119 5.26 1.49 -8.98
N LEU A 120 5.46 1.54 -7.66
CA LEU A 120 6.51 2.37 -7.05
C LEU A 120 7.91 2.04 -7.57
N LEU A 121 8.19 0.76 -7.80
CA LEU A 121 9.48 0.32 -8.30
C LEU A 121 9.78 0.82 -9.72
N ALA A 122 8.76 1.25 -10.47
CA ALA A 122 8.92 1.81 -11.81
C ALA A 122 9.26 3.31 -11.82
N TYR A 123 9.21 4.00 -10.67
CA TYR A 123 9.46 5.44 -10.57
C TYR A 123 10.65 5.72 -9.64
N GLU A 124 11.83 5.87 -10.22
CA GLU A 124 13.09 6.14 -9.48
C GLU A 124 13.05 7.49 -8.75
N ASN A 125 12.23 8.43 -9.22
CA ASN A 125 12.06 9.77 -8.65
C ASN A 125 10.98 9.84 -7.54
N VAL A 126 10.41 8.71 -7.13
CA VAL A 126 9.50 8.60 -5.98
C VAL A 126 10.19 7.87 -4.83
N THR A 127 10.38 8.56 -3.72
CA THR A 127 10.90 7.95 -2.48
C THR A 127 9.73 7.65 -1.54
N TYR A 128 9.50 6.37 -1.26
CA TYR A 128 8.51 5.97 -0.26
C TYR A 128 9.14 5.92 1.13
N ILE A 129 8.52 6.61 2.09
CA ILE A 129 9.00 6.74 3.48
C ILE A 129 7.88 6.27 4.41
N ASP A 130 8.09 5.16 5.14
CA ASP A 130 7.11 4.56 6.06
C ASP A 130 7.65 4.35 7.49
N GLU A 131 8.72 5.06 7.84
CA GLU A 131 9.48 4.88 9.09
C GLU A 131 8.66 5.24 10.35
N SER A 132 7.77 6.24 10.27
CA SER A 132 6.96 6.70 11.40
C SER A 132 5.80 7.58 10.93
N PRO A 133 4.84 7.93 11.83
CA PRO A 133 3.86 8.97 11.55
C PRO A 133 4.54 10.30 11.22
N ALA A 134 4.09 10.94 10.15
CA ALA A 134 4.58 12.25 9.74
C ALA A 134 3.96 13.38 10.58
N ARG A 135 4.72 14.47 10.76
CA ARG A 135 4.26 15.70 11.40
C ARG A 135 4.60 16.89 10.51
N LEU A 136 3.67 17.82 10.37
CA LEU A 136 3.93 19.09 9.70
C LEU A 136 4.65 20.03 10.69
N VAL A 137 5.79 20.60 10.30
CA VAL A 137 6.63 21.46 11.13
C VAL A 137 7.12 22.64 10.27
N GLU A 138 6.63 23.85 10.55
CA GLU A 138 7.09 25.10 9.92
C GLU A 138 7.27 25.03 8.39
N GLY A 139 6.30 24.42 7.69
CA GLY A 139 6.34 24.28 6.22
C GLY A 139 7.11 23.07 5.70
N SER A 140 7.64 22.25 6.59
CA SER A 140 8.36 21.01 6.29
C SER A 140 7.65 19.80 6.89
N VAL A 141 8.12 18.60 6.60
CA VAL A 141 7.59 17.35 7.15
C VAL A 141 8.65 16.65 7.99
N ALA A 142 8.33 16.43 9.26
CA ALA A 142 9.15 15.62 10.16
C ALA A 142 8.69 14.15 10.10
N VAL A 143 9.60 13.24 9.81
CA VAL A 143 9.36 11.79 9.71
C VAL A 143 10.64 11.03 10.05
N GLY A 144 10.55 9.91 10.78
CA GLY A 144 11.71 9.08 11.11
C GLY A 144 12.83 9.80 11.87
N GLY A 145 12.48 10.85 12.64
CA GLY A 145 13.46 11.64 13.40
C GLY A 145 14.22 12.68 12.57
N ARG A 146 13.87 12.90 11.32
CA ARG A 146 14.43 13.90 10.40
C ARG A 146 13.35 14.84 9.86
N VAL A 147 13.77 15.97 9.31
CA VAL A 147 12.91 16.94 8.61
C VAL A 147 13.29 16.89 7.13
N ILE A 148 12.29 16.77 6.28
CA ILE A 148 12.41 16.73 4.82
C ILE A 148 11.62 17.86 4.18
#